data_eab234eea7e4a181acb4580f5230fd4e
#
_entry.id   eab234eea7e4a181acb4580f5230fd4e
#
_cell.length_a   1.000
_cell.length_b   1.000
_cell.length_c   1.000
_cell.angle_alpha   90.00
_cell.angle_beta   90.00
_cell.angle_gamma   90.00
#
_symmetry.space_group_name_H-M   'P 1'
#
loop_
_entity.id
_entity.type
_entity.pdbx_description
1 polymer ?
#
loop_
_entity_poly.entity_id
_entity_poly.type
_entity_poly.pdbx_seq_one_letter_code
_entity_poly.pdbx_strand_id
1 'polypeptide(L)'
;INNRISLETNMSASRQHQVAPTQIGSILGSSIPQPGLPVSTIDGKPYAWGGIHTPNWSAELGGDNKLVVTTMNVNEILKVNILDGLDFQGTLGYSTNNAARDEQYLSIDWYQYDGTPIQNENSPYPAKEKSSYTKSSARTDNYTASAFLTYKKLFDEAHDISLMGGVQYDYAAYDYSGTKAMDVEAAIESLNGKGQIYIDKVDRWEEAILSYFGRLNYNYKSRYMV
;
A
#
# COMPACT_ATOMS: atom_id res chain seq x y z
N ILE A 1 24.90 22.32 29.67
CA ILE A 1 24.65 21.78 28.33
C ILE A 1 24.59 23.00 27.42
N ASN A 2 25.44 23.03 26.40
CA ASN A 2 25.55 24.15 25.50
C ASN A 2 24.30 24.15 24.59
N ASN A 3 23.44 25.17 24.69
CA ASN A 3 22.20 25.28 23.93
C ASN A 3 22.38 25.44 22.40
N ARG A 4 23.59 25.19 21.91
CA ARG A 4 23.97 25.36 20.48
C ARG A 4 23.72 24.11 19.63
N ILE A 5 23.50 22.97 20.24
CA ILE A 5 23.27 21.70 19.53
C ILE A 5 22.00 21.06 20.08
N SER A 6 21.11 20.71 19.20
CA SER A 6 19.94 19.87 19.52
C SER A 6 19.80 18.73 18.53
N LEU A 7 19.45 17.57 19.05
CA LEU A 7 19.08 16.39 18.29
C LEU A 7 17.64 16.06 18.63
N GLU A 8 16.82 15.89 17.63
CA GLU A 8 15.42 15.50 17.74
C GLU A 8 15.19 14.20 16.99
N THR A 9 14.67 13.20 17.69
CA THR A 9 14.35 11.89 17.14
C THR A 9 12.84 11.71 17.13
N ASN A 10 12.26 11.46 15.96
CA ASN A 10 10.85 11.15 15.79
C ASN A 10 10.71 9.73 15.24
N MET A 11 9.98 8.88 15.94
CA MET A 11 9.75 7.50 15.55
C MET A 11 8.26 7.20 15.57
N SER A 12 7.78 6.48 14.55
CA SER A 12 6.43 5.95 14.52
C SER A 12 6.40 4.56 13.90
N ALA A 13 5.48 3.74 14.39
CA ALA A 13 5.21 2.42 13.82
C ALA A 13 3.70 2.18 13.83
N SER A 14 3.19 1.59 12.75
CA SER A 14 1.81 1.18 12.66
C SER A 14 1.69 -0.19 12.02
N ARG A 15 0.65 -0.93 12.39
CA ARG A 15 0.29 -2.19 11.77
C ARG A 15 -1.20 -2.20 11.49
N GLN A 16 -1.56 -2.40 10.24
CA GLN A 16 -2.95 -2.48 9.80
C GLN A 16 -3.25 -3.90 9.32
N HIS A 17 -4.39 -4.41 9.73
CA HIS A 17 -4.95 -5.67 9.28
C HIS A 17 -6.24 -5.39 8.50
N GLN A 18 -6.34 -5.97 7.32
CA GLN A 18 -7.55 -5.90 6.49
C GLN A 18 -7.89 -7.31 6.02
N VAL A 19 -9.17 -7.66 6.10
CA VAL A 19 -9.73 -8.88 5.53
C VAL A 19 -10.91 -8.48 4.67
N ALA A 20 -10.95 -8.98 3.45
CA ALA A 20 -12.05 -8.75 2.52
C ALA A 20 -12.32 -10.01 1.70
N PRO A 21 -13.54 -10.26 1.22
CA PRO A 21 -13.80 -11.34 0.29
C PRO A 21 -12.94 -11.18 -0.96
N THR A 22 -12.32 -12.26 -1.42
CA THR A 22 -11.47 -12.23 -2.63
C THR A 22 -12.27 -11.82 -3.87
N GLN A 23 -13.53 -12.26 -3.95
CA GLN A 23 -14.42 -11.97 -5.09
C GLN A 23 -15.18 -10.65 -4.94
N ILE A 24 -14.63 -9.66 -4.23
CA ILE A 24 -15.29 -8.36 -4.01
C ILE A 24 -15.68 -7.65 -5.31
N GLY A 25 -14.90 -7.80 -6.37
CA GLY A 25 -15.20 -7.25 -7.69
C GLY A 25 -16.48 -7.86 -8.29
N SER A 26 -16.67 -9.17 -8.16
CA SER A 26 -17.88 -9.88 -8.56
C SER A 26 -19.07 -9.45 -7.70
N ILE A 27 -18.87 -9.25 -6.41
CA ILE A 27 -19.92 -8.81 -5.48
C ILE A 27 -20.42 -7.41 -5.86
N LEU A 28 -19.50 -6.47 -6.12
CA LEU A 28 -19.84 -5.10 -6.47
C LEU A 28 -20.33 -4.96 -7.94
N GLY A 29 -19.76 -5.75 -8.86
CA GLY A 29 -20.14 -5.79 -10.26
C GLY A 29 -21.49 -6.48 -10.52
N SER A 30 -21.88 -7.41 -9.65
CA SER A 30 -23.20 -8.07 -9.66
C SER A 30 -24.33 -7.17 -9.13
N SER A 31 -24.09 -5.87 -9.02
CA SER A 31 -24.99 -4.88 -8.42
C SER A 31 -26.31 -4.65 -9.17
N ILE A 32 -26.65 -5.52 -10.13
CA ILE A 32 -27.99 -5.57 -10.73
C ILE A 32 -28.59 -6.97 -10.47
N PRO A 33 -28.86 -7.36 -9.22
CA PRO A 33 -29.73 -8.49 -9.01
C PRO A 33 -31.08 -8.10 -9.59
N GLN A 34 -31.54 -8.85 -10.56
CA GLN A 34 -32.92 -8.64 -11.05
C GLN A 34 -33.86 -8.86 -9.86
N PRO A 35 -34.75 -7.89 -9.56
CA PRO A 35 -35.70 -8.06 -8.48
C PRO A 35 -36.49 -9.35 -8.68
N GLY A 36 -36.54 -10.21 -7.65
CA GLY A 36 -37.27 -11.47 -7.71
C GLY A 36 -36.43 -12.71 -8.02
N LEU A 37 -35.12 -12.59 -8.28
CA LEU A 37 -34.26 -13.77 -8.36
C LEU A 37 -34.03 -14.34 -6.96
N PRO A 38 -34.20 -15.67 -6.78
CA PRO A 38 -33.90 -16.31 -5.49
C PRO A 38 -32.40 -16.26 -5.19
N VAL A 39 -32.08 -16.17 -3.90
CA VAL A 39 -30.70 -16.19 -3.43
C VAL A 39 -30.09 -17.58 -3.48
N SER A 40 -30.93 -18.59 -3.27
CA SER A 40 -30.57 -20.01 -3.18
C SER A 40 -31.50 -20.87 -4.01
N THR A 41 -31.05 -22.07 -4.32
CA THR A 41 -31.92 -23.16 -4.83
C THR A 41 -32.96 -23.58 -3.80
N ILE A 42 -33.88 -24.46 -4.17
CA ILE A 42 -34.85 -25.06 -3.26
C ILE A 42 -34.14 -25.79 -2.08
N ASP A 43 -32.99 -26.40 -2.35
CA ASP A 43 -32.21 -27.14 -1.35
C ASP A 43 -31.17 -26.27 -0.60
N GLY A 44 -31.21 -24.94 -0.77
CA GLY A 44 -30.32 -24.00 -0.07
C GLY A 44 -28.90 -23.90 -0.64
N LYS A 45 -28.64 -24.35 -1.87
CA LYS A 45 -27.33 -24.27 -2.56
C LYS A 45 -27.13 -22.93 -3.27
N PRO A 46 -25.88 -22.55 -3.66
CA PRO A 46 -25.60 -21.38 -4.45
C PRO A 46 -26.36 -21.35 -5.78
N TYR A 47 -27.22 -20.38 -5.96
CA TYR A 47 -28.01 -20.25 -7.18
C TYR A 47 -27.38 -19.28 -8.17
N ALA A 48 -27.41 -19.64 -9.46
CA ALA A 48 -27.08 -18.73 -10.55
C ALA A 48 -28.06 -18.88 -11.73
N TRP A 49 -28.26 -17.80 -12.48
CA TRP A 49 -29.14 -17.77 -13.65
C TRP A 49 -28.47 -16.97 -14.78
N GLY A 50 -28.35 -17.56 -15.95
CA GLY A 50 -27.85 -16.89 -17.14
C GLY A 50 -26.47 -16.25 -16.98
N GLY A 51 -25.59 -16.83 -16.14
CA GLY A 51 -24.28 -16.27 -15.83
C GLY A 51 -24.29 -15.19 -14.72
N ILE A 52 -25.46 -14.88 -14.17
CA ILE A 52 -25.61 -13.95 -13.03
C ILE A 52 -25.54 -14.76 -11.74
N HIS A 53 -24.59 -14.44 -10.88
CA HIS A 53 -24.39 -15.06 -9.59
C HIS A 53 -24.92 -14.16 -8.47
N THR A 54 -25.41 -14.76 -7.38
CA THR A 54 -25.82 -14.00 -6.21
C THR A 54 -24.58 -13.60 -5.38
N PRO A 55 -24.41 -12.29 -5.07
CA PRO A 55 -23.16 -11.77 -4.49
C PRO A 55 -22.85 -12.30 -3.09
N ASN A 56 -23.84 -12.65 -2.30
CA ASN A 56 -23.66 -13.20 -0.96
C ASN A 56 -22.88 -14.52 -0.96
N TRP A 57 -23.14 -15.43 -1.90
CA TRP A 57 -22.38 -16.69 -2.00
C TRP A 57 -20.92 -16.44 -2.41
N SER A 58 -20.67 -15.46 -3.26
CA SER A 58 -19.32 -15.04 -3.60
C SER A 58 -18.59 -14.45 -2.38
N ALA A 59 -19.31 -13.78 -1.49
CA ALA A 59 -18.74 -13.26 -0.24
C ALA A 59 -18.44 -14.35 0.78
N GLU A 60 -19.32 -15.34 0.90
CA GLU A 60 -19.21 -16.40 1.91
C GLU A 60 -18.29 -17.55 1.49
N LEU A 61 -18.31 -17.93 0.21
CA LEU A 61 -17.63 -19.14 -0.28
C LEU A 61 -16.46 -18.84 -1.20
N GLY A 62 -16.28 -17.60 -1.64
CA GLY A 62 -15.29 -17.20 -2.64
C GLY A 62 -13.87 -17.08 -2.13
N GLY A 63 -13.64 -17.25 -0.84
CA GLY A 63 -12.35 -17.13 -0.18
C GLY A 63 -12.04 -15.69 0.28
N ASP A 64 -10.98 -15.56 1.05
CA ASP A 64 -10.56 -14.32 1.69
C ASP A 64 -9.26 -13.75 1.12
N ASN A 65 -9.17 -12.43 1.10
CA ASN A 65 -7.97 -11.65 0.87
C ASN A 65 -7.57 -10.97 2.17
N LYS A 66 -6.47 -11.44 2.76
CA LYS A 66 -5.91 -10.96 4.01
C LYS A 66 -4.70 -10.08 3.72
N LEU A 67 -4.73 -8.82 4.09
CA LEU A 67 -3.64 -7.88 3.90
C LEU A 67 -3.16 -7.36 5.25
N VAL A 68 -1.86 -7.47 5.47
CA VAL A 68 -1.17 -6.90 6.63
C VAL A 68 -0.18 -5.86 6.13
N VAL A 69 -0.37 -4.62 6.53
CA VAL A 69 0.57 -3.53 6.23
C VAL A 69 1.26 -3.09 7.51
N THR A 70 2.59 -3.11 7.51
CA THR A 70 3.41 -2.60 8.61
C THR A 70 4.23 -1.42 8.08
N THR A 71 4.06 -0.25 8.70
CA THR A 71 4.81 0.96 8.37
C THR A 71 5.66 1.37 9.57
N MET A 72 6.92 1.70 9.33
CA MET A 72 7.83 2.26 10.31
C MET A 72 8.47 3.52 9.73
N ASN A 73 8.57 4.56 10.53
CA ASN A 73 9.25 5.81 10.19
C ASN A 73 10.19 6.19 11.31
N VAL A 74 11.39 6.62 10.93
CA VAL A 74 12.38 7.21 11.82
C VAL A 74 12.89 8.50 11.18
N ASN A 75 12.93 9.57 11.94
CA ASN A 75 13.42 10.85 11.47
C ASN A 75 14.29 11.48 12.56
N GLU A 76 15.55 11.79 12.19
CA GLU A 76 16.55 12.42 13.02
C GLU A 76 16.80 13.84 12.51
N ILE A 77 16.71 14.83 13.38
CA ILE A 77 16.95 16.23 13.06
C ILE A 77 18.06 16.76 13.97
N LEU A 78 19.20 17.07 13.37
CA LEU A 78 20.31 17.74 14.05
C LEU A 78 20.24 19.23 13.73
N LYS A 79 20.19 20.07 14.76
CA LYS A 79 20.30 21.53 14.64
C LYS A 79 21.55 22.00 15.39
N VAL A 80 22.35 22.81 14.73
CA VAL A 80 23.59 23.39 15.29
C VAL A 80 23.58 24.88 15.04
N ASN A 81 23.59 25.68 16.11
CA ASN A 81 23.91 27.10 16.03
C ASN A 81 25.44 27.24 15.99
N ILE A 82 25.98 27.50 14.79
CA ILE A 82 27.45 27.57 14.58
C ILE A 82 28.00 28.85 15.18
N LEU A 83 27.31 29.98 14.88
CA LEU A 83 27.62 31.30 15.41
C LEU A 83 26.35 32.16 15.32
N ASP A 84 26.39 33.38 15.92
CA ASP A 84 25.24 34.29 15.90
C ASP A 84 24.78 34.59 14.49
N GLY A 85 23.55 34.17 14.17
CA GLY A 85 22.92 34.29 12.87
C GLY A 85 23.25 33.20 11.88
N LEU A 86 24.09 32.20 12.18
CA LEU A 86 24.40 31.07 11.31
C LEU A 86 23.99 29.74 11.93
N ASP A 87 22.97 29.13 11.37
CA ASP A 87 22.40 27.87 11.78
C ASP A 87 22.63 26.79 10.72
N PHE A 88 22.98 25.60 11.16
CA PHE A 88 22.99 24.38 10.36
C PHE A 88 21.85 23.49 10.79
N GLN A 89 21.17 22.88 9.83
CA GLN A 89 20.25 21.77 10.09
C GLN A 89 20.55 20.62 9.13
N GLY A 90 20.68 19.43 9.71
CA GLY A 90 20.75 18.16 9.01
C GLY A 90 19.53 17.30 9.37
N THR A 91 18.98 16.60 8.39
CA THR A 91 17.86 15.66 8.61
C THR A 91 18.19 14.33 7.95
N LEU A 92 17.96 13.24 8.69
CA LEU A 92 18.01 11.87 8.17
C LEU A 92 16.66 11.23 8.42
N GLY A 93 16.00 10.80 7.35
CA GLY A 93 14.72 10.11 7.39
C GLY A 93 14.84 8.70 6.82
N TYR A 94 14.20 7.76 7.46
CA TYR A 94 13.97 6.42 6.95
C TYR A 94 12.49 6.04 7.13
N SER A 95 11.87 5.57 6.07
CA SER A 95 10.51 5.05 6.09
C SER A 95 10.47 3.71 5.38
N THR A 96 9.87 2.71 6.01
CA THR A 96 9.61 1.42 5.36
C THR A 96 8.13 1.06 5.45
N ASN A 97 7.60 0.53 4.35
CA ASN A 97 6.27 -0.01 4.26
C ASN A 97 6.35 -1.46 3.78
N ASN A 98 5.91 -2.40 4.61
CA ASN A 98 5.87 -3.81 4.28
C ASN A 98 4.42 -4.26 4.21
N ALA A 99 3.98 -4.70 3.04
CA ALA A 99 2.66 -5.27 2.80
C ALA A 99 2.78 -6.77 2.53
N ALA A 100 2.17 -7.59 3.37
CA ALA A 100 2.04 -9.02 3.17
C ALA A 100 0.59 -9.34 2.85
N ARG A 101 0.35 -10.05 1.76
CA ARG A 101 -0.98 -10.43 1.31
C ARG A 101 -1.07 -11.93 1.12
N ASP A 102 -2.12 -12.50 1.72
CA ASP A 102 -2.56 -13.87 1.52
C ASP A 102 -3.95 -13.81 0.87
N GLU A 103 -4.07 -14.31 -0.35
CA GLU A 103 -5.29 -14.28 -1.13
C GLU A 103 -5.71 -15.70 -1.50
N GLN A 104 -6.85 -16.13 -1.00
CA GLN A 104 -7.47 -17.40 -1.34
C GLN A 104 -8.65 -17.15 -2.28
N TYR A 105 -8.58 -17.65 -3.49
CA TYR A 105 -9.68 -17.69 -4.44
C TYR A 105 -10.27 -19.10 -4.44
N LEU A 106 -11.53 -19.22 -4.03
CA LEU A 106 -12.24 -20.48 -4.02
C LEU A 106 -13.28 -20.51 -5.15
N SER A 107 -13.23 -21.56 -5.91
CA SER A 107 -14.22 -21.85 -6.93
C SER A 107 -15.52 -22.32 -6.29
N ILE A 108 -16.64 -21.74 -6.69
CA ILE A 108 -17.97 -22.03 -6.15
C ILE A 108 -18.72 -22.92 -7.14
N ASP A 109 -19.38 -23.96 -6.63
CA ASP A 109 -20.32 -24.76 -7.43
C ASP A 109 -21.67 -24.05 -7.49
N TRP A 110 -22.09 -23.73 -8.71
CA TRP A 110 -23.35 -23.04 -8.96
C TRP A 110 -24.41 -23.99 -9.46
N TYR A 111 -25.65 -23.74 -9.09
CA TYR A 111 -26.78 -24.60 -9.37
C TYR A 111 -27.94 -23.80 -10.00
N GLN A 112 -28.74 -24.48 -10.83
CA GLN A 112 -30.06 -23.99 -11.25
C GLN A 112 -31.05 -24.07 -10.06
N TYR A 113 -32.19 -23.44 -10.20
CA TYR A 113 -33.19 -23.39 -9.11
C TYR A 113 -33.68 -24.77 -8.65
N ASP A 114 -33.74 -25.74 -9.55
CA ASP A 114 -34.12 -27.14 -9.30
C ASP A 114 -33.01 -27.98 -8.66
N GLY A 115 -31.85 -27.38 -8.36
CA GLY A 115 -30.70 -28.06 -7.78
C GLY A 115 -29.78 -28.73 -8.81
N THR A 116 -30.02 -28.57 -10.11
CA THR A 116 -29.13 -29.09 -11.16
C THR A 116 -27.85 -28.29 -11.23
N PRO A 117 -26.63 -28.94 -11.19
CA PRO A 117 -25.37 -28.23 -11.37
C PRO A 117 -25.28 -27.50 -12.72
N ILE A 118 -24.87 -26.24 -12.71
CA ILE A 118 -24.72 -25.45 -13.95
C ILE A 118 -23.47 -25.86 -14.71
N GLN A 119 -22.37 -26.17 -14.01
CA GLN A 119 -21.08 -26.51 -14.59
C GLN A 119 -20.97 -28.03 -14.79
N ASN A 120 -21.40 -28.50 -15.95
CA ASN A 120 -21.23 -29.87 -16.39
C ASN A 120 -20.59 -29.88 -17.78
N GLU A 121 -20.17 -31.07 -18.27
CA GLU A 121 -19.49 -31.22 -19.56
C GLU A 121 -20.28 -30.72 -20.76
N ASN A 122 -21.60 -30.61 -20.64
CA ASN A 122 -22.52 -30.15 -21.67
C ASN A 122 -23.06 -28.73 -21.41
N SER A 123 -22.51 -28.02 -20.41
CA SER A 123 -22.97 -26.68 -20.04
C SER A 123 -22.50 -25.64 -21.05
N PRO A 124 -23.35 -24.69 -21.45
CA PRO A 124 -22.92 -23.52 -22.22
C PRO A 124 -22.10 -22.53 -21.38
N TYR A 125 -21.99 -22.77 -20.08
CA TYR A 125 -21.20 -21.92 -19.16
C TYR A 125 -19.73 -22.31 -19.21
N PRO A 126 -18.81 -21.36 -18.97
CA PRO A 126 -17.37 -21.66 -18.94
C PRO A 126 -17.07 -22.73 -17.89
N ALA A 127 -16.01 -23.49 -18.13
CA ALA A 127 -15.52 -24.48 -17.20
C ALA A 127 -15.26 -23.82 -15.82
N LYS A 128 -15.47 -24.59 -14.75
CA LYS A 128 -15.21 -24.15 -13.38
C LYS A 128 -13.77 -23.68 -13.26
N GLU A 129 -13.56 -22.45 -12.82
CA GLU A 129 -12.24 -21.94 -12.47
C GLU A 129 -11.67 -22.75 -11.30
N LYS A 130 -10.38 -23.08 -11.36
CA LYS A 130 -9.72 -23.78 -10.27
C LYS A 130 -9.48 -22.84 -9.11
N SER A 131 -9.70 -23.33 -7.91
CA SER A 131 -9.31 -22.62 -6.68
C SER A 131 -7.81 -22.34 -6.67
N SER A 132 -7.42 -21.19 -6.13
CA SER A 132 -6.02 -20.80 -6.06
C SER A 132 -5.70 -20.11 -4.73
N TYR A 133 -4.42 -20.15 -4.36
CA TYR A 133 -3.90 -19.40 -3.22
C TYR A 133 -2.68 -18.61 -3.67
N THR A 134 -2.72 -17.32 -3.46
CA THR A 134 -1.62 -16.41 -3.79
C THR A 134 -1.04 -15.81 -2.52
N LYS A 135 0.26 -15.93 -2.37
CA LYS A 135 1.01 -15.26 -1.31
C LYS A 135 1.93 -14.23 -1.93
N SER A 136 1.81 -12.99 -1.50
CA SER A 136 2.66 -11.91 -2.02
C SER A 136 3.18 -11.01 -0.91
N SER A 137 4.33 -10.42 -1.20
CA SER A 137 4.99 -9.44 -0.33
C SER A 137 5.43 -8.26 -1.16
N ALA A 138 5.17 -7.07 -0.68
CA ALA A 138 5.66 -5.81 -1.23
C ALA A 138 6.40 -5.05 -0.14
N ARG A 139 7.57 -4.51 -0.46
CA ARG A 139 8.33 -3.66 0.43
C ARG A 139 8.73 -2.38 -0.30
N THR A 140 8.51 -1.25 0.35
CA THR A 140 9.00 0.05 -0.08
C THR A 140 9.88 0.62 1.01
N ASP A 141 11.12 0.95 0.69
CA ASP A 141 12.04 1.65 1.57
C ASP A 141 12.33 3.03 1.00
N ASN A 142 12.21 4.06 1.83
CA ASN A 142 12.54 5.43 1.47
C ASN A 142 13.59 5.98 2.43
N TYR A 143 14.61 6.62 1.89
CA TYR A 143 15.67 7.31 2.63
C TYR A 143 15.70 8.75 2.18
N THR A 144 15.70 9.66 3.13
CA THR A 144 15.88 11.10 2.88
C THR A 144 17.04 11.60 3.71
N ALA A 145 17.97 12.29 3.09
CA ALA A 145 19.03 13.02 3.77
C ALA A 145 19.05 14.45 3.28
N SER A 146 18.96 15.41 4.19
CA SER A 146 19.07 16.83 3.83
C SER A 146 20.02 17.56 4.76
N ALA A 147 20.69 18.57 4.22
CA ALA A 147 21.55 19.47 4.98
C ALA A 147 21.42 20.87 4.41
N PHE A 148 21.24 21.85 5.28
CA PHE A 148 21.20 23.24 4.88
C PHE A 148 21.76 24.18 5.94
N LEU A 149 22.26 25.31 5.45
CA LEU A 149 22.73 26.44 6.27
C LEU A 149 21.75 27.59 6.12
N THR A 150 21.44 28.24 7.20
CA THR A 150 20.67 29.48 7.22
C THR A 150 21.51 30.56 7.87
N TYR A 151 21.71 31.68 7.16
CA TYR A 151 22.36 32.87 7.70
C TYR A 151 21.35 34.03 7.81
N LYS A 152 21.22 34.58 8.99
CA LYS A 152 20.33 35.75 9.27
C LYS A 152 21.14 36.87 9.89
N LYS A 153 20.96 38.06 9.36
CA LYS A 153 21.62 39.22 9.91
C LYS A 153 20.82 40.51 9.67
N LEU A 154 20.71 41.28 10.73
CA LEU A 154 20.19 42.64 10.68
C LEU A 154 21.36 43.63 10.57
N PHE A 155 21.38 44.45 9.49
CA PHE A 155 22.35 45.48 9.24
C PHE A 155 21.69 46.86 9.47
N ASP A 156 22.41 47.74 10.16
CA ASP A 156 22.00 49.13 10.41
C ASP A 156 20.55 49.26 10.94
N GLU A 157 20.07 48.30 11.71
CA GLU A 157 18.70 48.25 12.26
C GLU A 157 17.59 48.36 11.19
N ALA A 158 17.94 48.31 9.92
CA ALA A 158 17.05 48.59 8.81
C ALA A 158 16.97 47.43 7.79
N HIS A 159 18.07 46.72 7.57
CA HIS A 159 18.20 45.69 6.53
C HIS A 159 18.25 44.32 7.16
N ASP A 160 17.14 43.58 7.13
CA ASP A 160 17.07 42.19 7.61
C ASP A 160 17.24 41.24 6.41
N ILE A 161 18.32 40.47 6.42
CA ILE A 161 18.68 39.50 5.37
C ILE A 161 18.63 38.13 5.96
N SER A 162 17.94 37.19 5.27
CA SER A 162 17.98 35.77 5.56
C SER A 162 18.32 34.99 4.28
N LEU A 163 19.47 34.34 4.29
CA LEU A 163 19.96 33.50 3.20
C LEU A 163 19.95 32.04 3.66
N MET A 164 19.40 31.15 2.83
CA MET A 164 19.41 29.70 3.07
C MET A 164 19.91 29.01 1.81
N GLY A 165 20.76 28.00 1.98
CA GLY A 165 21.19 27.10 0.90
C GLY A 165 21.37 25.70 1.43
N GLY A 166 21.03 24.71 0.61
CA GLY A 166 21.10 23.34 1.04
C GLY A 166 21.02 22.32 -0.08
N VAL A 167 21.16 21.07 0.31
CA VAL A 167 21.10 19.89 -0.52
C VAL A 167 20.18 18.87 0.10
N GLN A 168 19.46 18.13 -0.73
CA GLN A 168 18.62 17.01 -0.31
C GLN A 168 18.86 15.84 -1.25
N TYR A 169 18.98 14.66 -0.68
CA TYR A 169 19.06 13.38 -1.36
C TYR A 169 17.89 12.52 -0.91
N ASP A 170 17.10 12.06 -1.87
CA ASP A 170 15.99 11.13 -1.68
C ASP A 170 16.29 9.85 -2.46
N TYR A 171 16.10 8.71 -1.82
CA TYR A 171 16.22 7.39 -2.43
C TYR A 171 15.00 6.56 -2.08
N ALA A 172 14.41 5.92 -3.08
CA ALA A 172 13.31 4.99 -2.91
C ALA A 172 13.63 3.66 -3.58
N ALA A 173 13.32 2.56 -2.89
CA ALA A 173 13.44 1.21 -3.42
C ALA A 173 12.13 0.46 -3.19
N TYR A 174 11.71 -0.28 -4.21
CA TYR A 174 10.52 -1.14 -4.16
C TYR A 174 10.90 -2.55 -4.59
N ASP A 175 10.39 -3.52 -3.85
CA ASP A 175 10.51 -4.95 -4.16
C ASP A 175 9.15 -5.62 -3.97
N TYR A 176 8.72 -6.37 -4.96
CA TYR A 176 7.50 -7.16 -4.93
C TYR A 176 7.77 -8.57 -5.40
N SER A 177 7.23 -9.55 -4.68
CA SER A 177 7.22 -10.94 -5.10
C SER A 177 5.88 -11.58 -4.77
N GLY A 178 5.36 -12.36 -5.71
CA GLY A 178 4.14 -13.14 -5.56
C GLY A 178 4.32 -14.56 -6.04
N THR A 179 3.76 -15.52 -5.29
CA THR A 179 3.71 -16.93 -5.63
C THR A 179 2.27 -17.40 -5.58
N LYS A 180 1.86 -18.15 -6.60
CA LYS A 180 0.50 -18.68 -6.72
C LYS A 180 0.51 -20.20 -6.84
N ALA A 181 -0.35 -20.85 -6.05
CA ALA A 181 -0.65 -22.27 -6.16
C ALA A 181 -2.05 -22.43 -6.74
N MET A 182 -2.20 -23.38 -7.67
CA MET A 182 -3.48 -23.75 -8.26
C MET A 182 -4.01 -25.03 -7.64
N ASP A 183 -5.32 -25.26 -7.78
CA ASP A 183 -6.03 -26.46 -7.35
C ASP A 183 -5.88 -26.70 -5.83
N VAL A 184 -6.06 -25.63 -5.06
CA VAL A 184 -6.01 -25.69 -3.58
C VAL A 184 -7.35 -26.10 -3.01
N GLU A 185 -7.31 -26.81 -1.88
CA GLU A 185 -8.51 -27.16 -1.12
C GLU A 185 -8.95 -25.99 -0.22
N ALA A 186 -10.26 -25.80 -0.05
CA ALA A 186 -10.84 -24.70 0.73
C ALA A 186 -10.34 -24.65 2.19
N ALA A 187 -10.05 -25.81 2.77
CA ALA A 187 -9.58 -25.92 4.16
C ALA A 187 -8.09 -25.58 4.34
N ILE A 188 -7.33 -25.37 3.25
CA ILE A 188 -5.89 -25.20 3.29
C ILE A 188 -5.53 -23.80 2.81
N GLU A 189 -5.31 -22.90 3.76
CA GLU A 189 -4.79 -21.54 3.49
C GLU A 189 -3.25 -21.61 3.31
N SER A 190 -2.78 -22.27 2.27
CA SER A 190 -1.35 -22.40 1.99
C SER A 190 -1.06 -22.68 0.52
N LEU A 191 0.22 -22.54 0.14
CA LEU A 191 0.70 -22.88 -1.20
C LEU A 191 0.70 -24.40 -1.50
N ASN A 192 0.21 -25.26 -0.61
CA ASN A 192 0.13 -26.71 -0.80
C ASN A 192 -1.11 -27.09 -1.64
N GLY A 193 -1.14 -26.69 -2.90
CA GLY A 193 -2.14 -27.13 -3.85
C GLY A 193 -1.78 -28.46 -4.52
N LYS A 194 -2.78 -29.14 -5.08
CA LYS A 194 -2.57 -30.34 -5.94
C LYS A 194 -2.09 -29.96 -7.35
N GLY A 195 -2.26 -28.68 -7.72
CA GLY A 195 -1.87 -28.13 -9.01
C GLY A 195 -0.46 -27.56 -9.02
N GLN A 196 -0.18 -26.75 -10.04
CA GLN A 196 1.13 -26.13 -10.21
C GLN A 196 1.31 -24.97 -9.24
N ILE A 197 2.54 -24.81 -8.75
CA ILE A 197 3.00 -23.63 -8.05
C ILE A 197 3.90 -22.85 -9.01
N TYR A 198 3.67 -21.56 -9.17
CA TYR A 198 4.45 -20.70 -10.05
C TYR A 198 4.63 -19.31 -9.45
N ILE A 199 5.64 -18.61 -9.96
CA ILE A 199 5.84 -17.19 -9.64
C ILE A 199 4.73 -16.41 -10.35
N ASP A 200 3.89 -15.72 -9.57
CA ASP A 200 2.79 -14.91 -10.09
C ASP A 200 3.34 -13.62 -10.68
N LYS A 201 4.11 -12.87 -9.89
CA LYS A 201 4.75 -11.64 -10.31
C LYS A 201 5.99 -11.34 -9.47
N VAL A 202 7.01 -10.79 -10.13
CA VAL A 202 8.17 -10.15 -9.48
C VAL A 202 8.31 -8.77 -10.08
N ASP A 203 8.54 -7.76 -9.25
CA ASP A 203 8.72 -6.37 -9.66
C ASP A 203 9.73 -5.70 -8.74
N ARG A 204 10.66 -4.93 -9.31
CA ARG A 204 11.67 -4.19 -8.55
C ARG A 204 12.03 -2.90 -9.27
N TRP A 205 12.11 -1.83 -8.53
CA TRP A 205 12.64 -0.56 -9.03
C TRP A 205 13.36 0.21 -7.91
N GLU A 206 14.23 1.09 -8.32
CA GLU A 206 14.98 1.99 -7.46
C GLU A 206 14.99 3.39 -8.11
N GLU A 207 14.91 4.41 -7.30
CA GLU A 207 14.94 5.80 -7.73
C GLU A 207 15.81 6.61 -6.77
N ALA A 208 16.62 7.53 -7.30
CA ALA A 208 17.42 8.45 -6.52
C ALA A 208 17.32 9.86 -7.09
N ILE A 209 17.08 10.84 -6.22
CA ILE A 209 16.96 12.24 -6.59
C ILE A 209 17.94 13.05 -5.72
N LEU A 210 18.78 13.87 -6.35
CA LEU A 210 19.62 14.84 -5.67
C LEU A 210 19.16 16.25 -6.03
N SER A 211 18.78 17.02 -5.03
CA SER A 211 18.23 18.36 -5.18
C SER A 211 19.11 19.40 -4.48
N TYR A 212 19.24 20.57 -5.10
CA TYR A 212 19.86 21.75 -4.50
C TYR A 212 18.80 22.84 -4.39
N PHE A 213 18.80 23.55 -3.28
CA PHE A 213 17.84 24.62 -3.06
C PHE A 213 18.48 25.82 -2.37
N GLY A 214 17.93 27.01 -2.63
CA GLY A 214 18.33 28.25 -2.00
C GLY A 214 17.18 29.20 -1.86
N ARG A 215 17.23 30.04 -0.85
CA ARG A 215 16.24 31.09 -0.59
C ARG A 215 16.92 32.32 -0.04
N LEU A 216 16.60 33.49 -0.61
CA LEU A 216 16.97 34.79 -0.10
C LEU A 216 15.68 35.51 0.33
N ASN A 217 15.64 35.98 1.54
CA ASN A 217 14.60 36.91 1.99
C ASN A 217 15.29 38.23 2.41
N TYR A 218 14.74 39.34 1.99
CA TYR A 218 15.20 40.64 2.36
C TYR A 218 14.02 41.49 2.85
N ASN A 219 14.22 42.18 3.95
CA ASN A 219 13.22 43.07 4.52
C ASN A 219 13.87 44.41 4.92
N TYR A 220 13.29 45.50 4.44
CA TYR A 220 13.74 46.83 4.76
C TYR A 220 12.76 47.50 5.71
N LYS A 221 13.23 47.83 6.94
CA LYS A 221 12.47 48.53 8.00
C LYS A 221 11.08 47.95 8.24
N SER A 222 10.90 46.64 8.05
CA SER A 222 9.62 45.93 8.14
C SER A 222 8.50 46.49 7.23
N ARG A 223 8.88 47.23 6.17
CA ARG A 223 7.93 47.83 5.22
C ARG A 223 7.95 47.25 3.84
N TYR A 224 9.11 46.76 3.40
CA TYR A 224 9.30 46.14 2.08
C TYR A 224 9.93 44.76 2.26
N MET A 225 9.26 43.75 1.77
CA MET A 225 9.73 42.34 1.81
C MET A 225 9.83 41.79 0.39
N VAL A 226 10.95 41.09 0.12
CA VAL A 226 11.19 40.33 -1.12
C VAL A 226 11.67 38.93 -0.74
#